data_4c563da1d76524fc55bf096486f9ff98
#
_entry.id   4c563da1d76524fc55bf096486f9ff98
#
_cell.length_a   1.000
_cell.length_b   1.000
_cell.length_c   1.000
_cell.angle_alpha   90.00
_cell.angle_beta   90.00
_cell.angle_gamma   90.00
#
_symmetry.space_group_name_H-M   'P 1'
#
loop_
_entity.id
_entity.type
_entity.pdbx_description
1 polymer ?
#
loop_
_entity_poly.entity_id
_entity_poly.type
_entity_poly.pdbx_seq_one_letter_code
_entity_poly.pdbx_strand_id
1 'polypeptide(L)'
;LYARHWAHVVLSAIIVVLTAMLLFALSADKALTACLVVAALGIFISSAGLSLLLTTFNPFATARPGGNMWADKSGYSASAFLSAILSLFIGWTPIIPGVIPMAIGYGSNMVLVALGFVLVIAVPVACYVLALRVSGKRVDNTLPEIYAKVGHWVS
;
A
#
# COMPACT_ATOMS: atom_id res chain seq x y z
N LEU A 1 13.96 -7.39 -5.83
CA LEU A 1 12.60 -6.87 -5.77
C LEU A 1 12.08 -6.84 -4.32
N TYR A 2 12.02 -7.97 -3.64
CA TYR A 2 11.49 -8.07 -2.27
C TYR A 2 12.25 -7.21 -1.24
N ALA A 3 13.59 -7.19 -1.26
CA ALA A 3 14.37 -6.38 -0.32
C ALA A 3 14.03 -4.88 -0.41
N ARG A 4 13.87 -4.36 -1.64
CA ARG A 4 13.47 -2.96 -1.86
C ARG A 4 12.04 -2.70 -1.37
N HIS A 5 11.12 -3.62 -1.66
CA HIS A 5 9.74 -3.53 -1.19
C HIS A 5 9.69 -3.49 0.34
N TRP A 6 10.38 -4.40 1.03
CA TRP A 6 10.44 -4.43 2.49
C TRP A 6 11.07 -3.19 3.09
N ALA A 7 12.13 -2.63 2.48
CA ALA A 7 12.72 -1.39 2.95
C ALA A 7 11.72 -0.22 2.92
N HIS A 8 10.94 -0.11 1.83
CA HIS A 8 9.88 0.90 1.75
C HIS A 8 8.74 0.66 2.75
N VAL A 9 8.30 -0.59 2.91
CA VAL A 9 7.24 -0.96 3.87
C VAL A 9 7.67 -0.62 5.29
N VAL A 10 8.88 -0.98 5.70
CA VAL A 10 9.40 -0.70 7.05
C VAL A 10 9.51 0.80 7.30
N LEU A 11 10.11 1.56 6.37
CA LEU A 11 10.23 3.01 6.51
C LEU A 11 8.87 3.69 6.61
N SER A 12 7.95 3.32 5.72
CA SER A 12 6.59 3.87 5.74
C SER A 12 5.81 3.47 6.99
N ALA A 13 5.99 2.24 7.50
CA ALA A 13 5.38 1.79 8.75
C ALA A 13 5.85 2.62 9.94
N ILE A 14 7.15 2.94 10.02
CA ILE A 14 7.69 3.82 11.07
C ILE A 14 7.00 5.20 11.02
N ILE A 15 6.90 5.79 9.83
CA ILE A 15 6.25 7.10 9.65
C ILE A 15 4.78 7.04 10.08
N VAL A 16 4.03 6.01 9.67
CA VAL A 16 2.62 5.82 10.03
C VAL A 16 2.47 5.69 11.54
N VAL A 17 3.31 4.90 12.21
CA VAL A 17 3.27 4.71 13.66
C VAL A 17 3.57 6.02 14.39
N LEU A 18 4.62 6.74 14.02
CA LEU A 18 4.98 8.03 14.64
C LEU A 18 3.86 9.06 14.46
N THR A 19 3.27 9.13 13.26
CA THR A 19 2.14 10.02 12.98
C THR A 19 0.92 9.64 13.81
N ALA A 20 0.61 8.36 13.94
CA ALA A 20 -0.48 7.84 14.75
C ALA A 20 -0.30 8.19 16.25
N MET A 21 0.92 8.02 16.77
CA MET A 21 1.25 8.38 18.16
C MET A 21 1.06 9.87 18.40
N LEU A 22 1.52 10.72 17.48
CA LEU A 22 1.38 12.17 17.57
C LEU A 22 -0.09 12.58 17.53
N LEU A 23 -0.86 12.06 16.58
CA LEU A 23 -2.30 12.32 16.47
C LEU A 23 -3.03 11.88 17.74
N PHE A 24 -2.69 10.71 18.29
CA PHE A 24 -3.29 10.20 19.51
C PHE A 24 -2.94 11.08 20.73
N ALA A 25 -1.72 11.61 20.80
CA ALA A 25 -1.29 12.51 21.87
C ALA A 25 -2.04 13.86 21.83
N LEU A 26 -2.21 14.43 20.63
CA LEU A 26 -2.78 15.77 20.43
C LEU A 26 -4.32 15.80 20.36
N SER A 27 -4.97 14.69 20.05
CA SER A 27 -6.42 14.63 19.85
C SER A 27 -7.19 14.75 21.16
N ALA A 28 -8.29 15.50 21.12
CA ALA A 28 -9.27 15.57 22.22
C ALA A 28 -10.19 14.33 22.24
N ASP A 29 -10.56 13.81 21.06
CA ASP A 29 -11.39 12.60 20.92
C ASP A 29 -10.52 11.38 20.60
N LYS A 30 -10.18 10.64 21.65
CA LYS A 30 -9.34 9.43 21.54
C LYS A 30 -10.03 8.30 20.77
N ALA A 31 -11.37 8.18 20.89
CA ALA A 31 -12.12 7.14 20.22
C ALA A 31 -12.16 7.36 18.71
N LEU A 32 -12.46 8.58 18.26
CA LEU A 32 -12.40 8.93 16.85
C LEU A 32 -10.99 8.76 16.30
N THR A 33 -9.99 9.20 17.04
CA THR A 33 -8.58 9.07 16.64
C THR A 33 -8.18 7.61 16.48
N ALA A 34 -8.60 6.73 17.40
CA ALA A 34 -8.36 5.29 17.27
C ALA A 34 -8.98 4.73 15.99
N CYS A 35 -10.23 5.10 15.68
CA CYS A 35 -10.89 4.70 14.43
C CYS A 35 -10.11 5.16 13.19
N LEU A 36 -9.67 6.41 13.16
CA LEU A 36 -8.91 6.96 12.04
C LEU A 36 -7.53 6.32 11.89
N VAL A 37 -6.83 6.08 13.00
CA VAL A 37 -5.53 5.42 13.00
C VAL A 37 -5.64 3.99 12.48
N VAL A 38 -6.65 3.23 12.92
CA VAL A 38 -6.87 1.86 12.43
C VAL A 38 -7.24 1.86 10.95
N ALA A 39 -8.06 2.80 10.49
CA ALA A 39 -8.37 2.97 9.07
C ALA A 39 -7.11 3.30 8.25
N ALA A 40 -6.25 4.21 8.73
CA ALA A 40 -4.98 4.56 8.09
C ALA A 40 -4.03 3.36 7.99
N LEU A 41 -3.94 2.52 9.03
CA LEU A 41 -3.17 1.27 9.00
C LEU A 41 -3.72 0.29 7.95
N GLY A 42 -5.04 0.16 7.85
CA GLY A 42 -5.68 -0.66 6.81
C GLY A 42 -5.37 -0.18 5.40
N ILE A 43 -5.44 1.15 5.16
CA ILE A 43 -5.04 1.78 3.88
C ILE A 43 -3.58 1.50 3.58
N PHE A 44 -2.70 1.65 4.57
CA PHE A 44 -1.28 1.39 4.40
C PHE A 44 -1.00 -0.04 3.97
N ILE A 45 -1.61 -1.04 4.64
CA ILE A 45 -1.45 -2.46 4.30
C ILE A 45 -1.97 -2.76 2.89
N SER A 46 -3.14 -2.23 2.53
CA SER A 46 -3.73 -2.36 1.18
C SER A 46 -2.82 -1.77 0.12
N SER A 47 -2.32 -0.56 0.35
CA SER A 47 -1.46 0.15 -0.59
C SER A 47 -0.12 -0.55 -0.78
N ALA A 48 0.44 -1.15 0.27
CA ALA A 48 1.66 -1.95 0.18
C ALA A 48 1.45 -3.20 -0.70
N GLY A 49 0.32 -3.90 -0.56
CA GLY A 49 -0.04 -5.04 -1.41
C GLY A 49 -0.25 -4.65 -2.87
N LEU A 50 -0.97 -3.56 -3.10
CA LEU A 50 -1.22 -3.06 -4.45
C LEU A 50 0.08 -2.58 -5.12
N SER A 51 0.96 -1.89 -4.39
CA SER A 51 2.28 -1.47 -4.89
C SER A 51 3.12 -2.66 -5.33
N LEU A 52 3.08 -3.77 -4.57
CA LEU A 52 3.77 -5.00 -4.93
C LEU A 52 3.21 -5.61 -6.22
N LEU A 53 1.89 -5.66 -6.38
CA LEU A 53 1.25 -6.13 -7.60
C LEU A 53 1.64 -5.25 -8.80
N LEU A 54 1.53 -3.93 -8.66
CA LEU A 54 1.85 -2.99 -9.74
C LEU A 54 3.30 -3.12 -10.20
N THR A 55 4.25 -3.18 -9.27
CA THR A 55 5.67 -3.35 -9.62
C THR A 55 5.97 -4.69 -10.29
N THR A 56 5.19 -5.72 -9.99
CA THR A 56 5.35 -7.06 -10.57
C THR A 56 4.71 -7.18 -11.94
N PHE A 57 3.52 -6.59 -12.15
CA PHE A 57 2.77 -6.70 -13.40
C PHE A 57 3.07 -5.59 -14.40
N ASN A 58 3.48 -4.41 -13.92
CA ASN A 58 3.86 -3.28 -14.74
C ASN A 58 5.22 -2.73 -14.27
N PRO A 59 6.33 -3.49 -14.45
CA PRO A 59 7.65 -3.02 -14.06
C PRO A 59 8.03 -1.81 -14.91
N PHE A 60 8.41 -0.73 -14.25
CA PHE A 60 8.96 0.47 -14.89
C PHE A 60 10.41 0.68 -14.48
N ALA A 61 11.19 1.21 -15.40
CA ALA A 61 12.58 1.53 -15.14
C ALA A 61 12.67 2.65 -14.09
N THR A 62 13.63 2.53 -13.20
CA THR A 62 13.98 3.62 -12.27
C THR A 62 15.21 4.34 -12.81
N ALA A 63 15.32 5.65 -12.52
CA ALA A 63 16.50 6.44 -12.89
C ALA A 63 17.80 5.73 -12.50
N ARG A 64 18.84 5.91 -13.31
CA ARG A 64 20.16 5.34 -13.04
C ARG A 64 20.69 5.88 -11.70
N PRO A 65 21.43 5.08 -10.91
CA PRO A 65 22.10 5.56 -9.71
C PRO A 65 22.99 6.77 -10.06
N GLY A 66 22.82 7.87 -9.32
CA GLY A 66 23.54 9.13 -9.58
C GLY A 66 22.96 10.01 -10.70
N GLY A 67 21.96 9.56 -11.43
CA GLY A 67 21.23 10.36 -12.42
C GLY A 67 20.25 11.34 -11.78
N ASN A 68 19.97 12.43 -12.48
CA ASN A 68 18.92 13.37 -12.06
C ASN A 68 17.55 12.75 -12.30
N MET A 69 16.87 12.36 -11.23
CA MET A 69 15.53 11.72 -11.30
C MET A 69 14.49 12.60 -12.02
N TRP A 70 14.67 13.91 -12.03
CA TRP A 70 13.76 14.86 -12.70
C TRP A 70 14.05 15.04 -14.19
N ALA A 71 15.28 14.78 -14.62
CA ALA A 71 15.68 14.86 -16.02
C ALA A 71 15.50 13.53 -16.76
N ASP A 72 15.51 12.41 -16.05
CA ASP A 72 15.35 11.06 -16.61
C ASP A 72 13.88 10.75 -16.87
N LYS A 73 13.45 10.89 -18.13
CA LYS A 73 12.09 10.59 -18.58
C LYS A 73 11.82 9.09 -18.79
N SER A 74 12.79 8.22 -18.58
CA SER A 74 12.69 6.77 -18.85
C SER A 74 11.59 6.06 -18.04
N GLY A 75 11.26 6.59 -16.85
CA GLY A 75 10.18 6.05 -16.00
C GLY A 75 8.79 6.65 -16.23
N TYR A 76 8.67 7.70 -17.06
CA TYR A 76 7.39 8.35 -17.35
C TYR A 76 6.68 7.68 -18.51
N SER A 77 5.92 6.64 -18.24
CA SER A 77 4.99 6.07 -19.21
C SER A 77 3.55 6.41 -18.81
N ALA A 78 2.66 6.55 -19.81
CA ALA A 78 1.23 6.74 -19.55
C ALA A 78 0.65 5.61 -18.69
N SER A 79 1.15 4.38 -18.86
CA SER A 79 0.75 3.23 -18.06
C SER A 79 1.19 3.34 -16.59
N ALA A 80 2.39 3.87 -16.31
CA ALA A 80 2.87 4.08 -14.95
C ALA A 80 2.04 5.16 -14.24
N PHE A 81 1.74 6.26 -14.94
CA PHE A 81 0.89 7.33 -14.43
C PHE A 81 -0.54 6.84 -14.14
N LEU A 82 -1.14 6.12 -15.07
CA LEU A 82 -2.48 5.53 -14.90
C LEU A 82 -2.50 4.54 -13.73
N SER A 83 -1.48 3.71 -13.60
CA SER A 83 -1.34 2.77 -12.49
C SER A 83 -1.25 3.49 -11.14
N ALA A 84 -0.52 4.61 -11.07
CA ALA A 84 -0.43 5.43 -9.86
C ALA A 84 -1.79 6.03 -9.48
N ILE A 85 -2.54 6.59 -10.44
CA ILE A 85 -3.89 7.10 -10.21
C ILE A 85 -4.84 5.99 -9.75
N LEU A 86 -4.86 4.85 -10.45
CA LEU A 86 -5.71 3.72 -10.07
C LEU A 86 -5.38 3.22 -8.67
N SER A 87 -4.10 3.24 -8.27
CA SER A 87 -3.70 2.79 -6.94
C SER A 87 -4.26 3.66 -5.82
N LEU A 88 -4.46 4.96 -6.07
CA LEU A 88 -5.07 5.86 -5.09
C LEU A 88 -6.53 5.47 -4.79
N PHE A 89 -7.28 5.04 -5.81
CA PHE A 89 -8.68 4.65 -5.62
C PHE A 89 -8.83 3.20 -5.17
N ILE A 90 -8.13 2.27 -5.82
CA ILE A 90 -8.25 0.83 -5.53
C ILE A 90 -7.64 0.49 -4.16
N GLY A 91 -6.59 1.21 -3.73
CA GLY A 91 -5.93 0.99 -2.44
C GLY A 91 -6.85 1.16 -1.22
N TRP A 92 -7.94 1.92 -1.36
CA TRP A 92 -8.91 2.15 -0.28
C TRP A 92 -10.03 1.09 -0.24
N THR A 93 -10.28 0.41 -1.34
CA THR A 93 -11.38 -0.56 -1.45
C THR A 93 -11.38 -1.64 -0.37
N PRO A 94 -10.23 -2.26 0.00
CA PRO A 94 -10.21 -3.32 1.00
C PRO A 94 -10.60 -2.89 2.43
N ILE A 95 -10.55 -1.61 2.77
CA ILE A 95 -10.94 -1.14 4.09
C ILE A 95 -12.45 -0.87 4.23
N ILE A 96 -13.16 -0.71 3.10
CA ILE A 96 -14.58 -0.34 3.09
C ILE A 96 -15.44 -1.27 3.95
N PRO A 97 -15.30 -2.62 3.89
CA PRO A 97 -16.09 -3.53 4.70
C PRO A 97 -15.95 -3.30 6.22
N GLY A 98 -14.82 -2.76 6.66
CA GLY A 98 -14.59 -2.46 8.08
C GLY A 98 -14.95 -1.03 8.46
N VAL A 99 -14.76 -0.06 7.57
CA VAL A 99 -15.12 1.35 7.83
C VAL A 99 -16.62 1.53 8.01
N ILE A 100 -17.45 0.80 7.25
CA ILE A 100 -18.91 0.91 7.33
C ILE A 100 -19.42 0.57 8.74
N PRO A 101 -19.20 -0.63 9.31
CA PRO A 101 -19.68 -0.94 10.65
C PRO A 101 -19.04 -0.05 11.72
N MET A 102 -17.77 0.36 11.53
CA MET A 102 -17.09 1.29 12.43
C MET A 102 -17.78 2.65 12.49
N ALA A 103 -18.18 3.20 11.33
CA ALA A 103 -18.87 4.48 11.24
C ALA A 103 -20.31 4.40 11.80
N ILE A 104 -21.04 3.32 11.52
CA ILE A 104 -22.41 3.12 12.03
C ILE A 104 -22.37 2.91 13.56
N GLY A 105 -21.38 2.18 14.07
CA GLY A 105 -21.25 1.89 15.50
C GLY A 105 -20.71 3.02 16.34
N TYR A 106 -20.05 4.00 15.71
CA TYR A 106 -19.42 5.11 16.44
C TYR A 106 -20.44 5.90 17.28
N GLY A 107 -20.18 5.99 18.58
CA GLY A 107 -21.08 6.65 19.53
C GLY A 107 -22.36 5.89 19.90
N SER A 108 -22.64 4.73 19.30
CA SER A 108 -23.89 3.99 19.53
C SER A 108 -23.70 2.51 19.89
N ASN A 109 -22.77 1.82 19.24
CA ASN A 109 -22.62 0.36 19.40
C ASN A 109 -21.16 -0.08 19.30
N MET A 110 -20.56 -0.36 20.46
CA MET A 110 -19.15 -0.77 20.57
C MET A 110 -18.84 -2.10 19.85
N VAL A 111 -19.82 -3.00 19.74
CA VAL A 111 -19.65 -4.28 19.03
C VAL A 111 -19.43 -4.03 17.54
N LEU A 112 -20.18 -3.11 16.94
CA LEU A 112 -20.00 -2.73 15.54
C LEU A 112 -18.64 -2.05 15.31
N VAL A 113 -18.19 -1.21 16.23
CA VAL A 113 -16.86 -0.59 16.16
C VAL A 113 -15.78 -1.66 16.23
N ALA A 114 -15.88 -2.61 17.16
CA ALA A 114 -14.92 -3.70 17.29
C ALA A 114 -14.89 -4.60 16.05
N LEU A 115 -16.05 -4.93 15.49
CA LEU A 115 -16.16 -5.67 14.22
C LEU A 115 -15.49 -4.89 13.08
N GLY A 116 -15.73 -3.58 13.02
CA GLY A 116 -15.10 -2.70 12.04
C GLY A 116 -13.58 -2.71 12.14
N PHE A 117 -13.02 -2.64 13.35
CA PHE A 117 -11.56 -2.73 13.60
C PHE A 117 -10.98 -4.03 13.07
N VAL A 118 -11.63 -5.16 13.37
CA VAL A 118 -11.18 -6.47 12.88
C VAL A 118 -11.19 -6.51 11.34
N LEU A 119 -12.27 -6.08 10.71
CA LEU A 119 -12.41 -6.10 9.25
C LEU A 119 -11.45 -5.14 8.55
N VAL A 120 -11.24 -3.93 9.09
CA VAL A 120 -10.29 -2.93 8.53
C VAL A 120 -8.85 -3.48 8.49
N ILE A 121 -8.50 -4.38 9.37
CA ILE A 121 -7.15 -5.00 9.36
C ILE A 121 -7.16 -6.34 8.62
N ALA A 122 -8.13 -7.22 8.91
CA ALA A 122 -8.14 -8.59 8.37
C ALA A 122 -8.27 -8.63 6.85
N VAL A 123 -9.15 -7.80 6.26
CA VAL A 123 -9.36 -7.78 4.80
C VAL A 123 -8.12 -7.26 4.06
N PRO A 124 -7.51 -6.10 4.43
CA PRO A 124 -6.25 -5.66 3.84
C PRO A 124 -5.11 -6.66 4.00
N VAL A 125 -4.96 -7.30 5.16
CA VAL A 125 -3.94 -8.33 5.38
C VAL A 125 -4.15 -9.53 4.44
N ALA A 126 -5.38 -10.00 4.30
CA ALA A 126 -5.71 -11.08 3.35
C ALA A 126 -5.36 -10.68 1.91
N CYS A 127 -5.71 -9.46 1.49
CA CYS A 127 -5.35 -8.93 0.17
C CYS A 127 -3.83 -8.83 -0.02
N TYR A 128 -3.10 -8.38 1.00
CA TYR A 128 -1.65 -8.30 0.97
C TYR A 128 -0.99 -9.67 0.84
N VAL A 129 -1.46 -10.68 1.60
CA VAL A 129 -0.97 -12.07 1.51
C VAL A 129 -1.24 -12.65 0.12
N LEU A 130 -2.42 -12.40 -0.45
CA LEU A 130 -2.73 -12.79 -1.82
C LEU A 130 -1.81 -12.10 -2.83
N ALA A 131 -1.56 -10.80 -2.67
CA ALA A 131 -0.62 -10.05 -3.51
C ALA A 131 0.79 -10.63 -3.44
N LEU A 132 1.29 -11.00 -2.25
CA LEU A 132 2.58 -11.67 -2.09
C LEU A 132 2.65 -13.00 -2.84
N ARG A 133 1.60 -13.84 -2.73
CA ARG A 133 1.55 -15.16 -3.40
C ARG A 133 1.50 -15.02 -4.92
N VAL A 134 0.67 -14.11 -5.43
CA VAL A 134 0.52 -13.87 -6.87
C VAL A 134 1.81 -13.29 -7.46
N SER A 135 2.39 -12.29 -6.78
CA SER A 135 3.64 -11.67 -7.20
C SER A 135 4.82 -12.65 -7.18
N GLY A 136 4.89 -13.51 -6.14
CA GLY A 136 5.91 -14.54 -6.04
C GLY A 136 5.88 -15.51 -7.23
N LYS A 137 4.72 -16.11 -7.47
CA LYS A 137 4.54 -17.04 -8.61
C LYS A 137 4.88 -16.40 -9.97
N ARG A 138 4.52 -15.12 -10.15
CA ARG A 138 4.84 -14.43 -11.39
C ARG A 138 6.33 -14.16 -11.54
N VAL A 139 7.00 -13.69 -10.48
CA VAL A 139 8.45 -13.45 -10.51
C VAL A 139 9.19 -14.74 -10.85
N ASP A 140 8.84 -15.86 -10.22
CA ASP A 140 9.48 -17.16 -10.49
C ASP A 140 9.31 -17.60 -11.93
N ASN A 141 8.15 -17.36 -12.54
CA ASN A 141 7.83 -17.81 -13.90
C ASN A 141 8.31 -16.85 -15.00
N THR A 142 8.46 -15.55 -14.72
CA THR A 142 8.73 -14.52 -15.74
C THR A 142 9.99 -13.69 -15.45
N LEU A 143 10.85 -14.17 -14.56
CA LEU A 143 12.09 -13.48 -14.19
C LEU A 143 12.95 -13.08 -15.40
N PRO A 144 13.19 -13.96 -16.39
CA PRO A 144 13.98 -13.62 -17.59
C PRO A 144 13.36 -12.50 -18.42
N GLU A 145 12.03 -12.48 -18.56
CA GLU A 145 11.30 -11.45 -19.32
C GLU A 145 11.34 -10.09 -18.62
N ILE A 146 11.21 -10.09 -17.28
CA ILE A 146 11.32 -8.89 -16.47
C ILE A 146 12.73 -8.28 -16.58
N TYR A 147 13.77 -9.14 -16.53
CA TYR A 147 15.15 -8.69 -16.72
C TYR A 147 15.41 -8.16 -18.13
N ALA A 148 14.91 -8.79 -19.17
CA ALA A 148 15.03 -8.33 -20.54
C ALA A 148 14.37 -6.96 -20.73
N LYS A 149 13.18 -6.77 -20.15
CA LYS A 149 12.42 -5.52 -20.26
C LYS A 149 13.08 -4.37 -19.48
N VAL A 150 13.64 -4.64 -18.29
CA VAL A 150 14.33 -3.63 -17.48
C VAL A 150 15.77 -3.42 -17.96
N GLY A 151 16.46 -4.45 -18.43
CA GLY A 151 17.83 -4.38 -18.96
C GLY A 151 17.96 -3.51 -20.20
N HIS A 152 16.94 -3.46 -21.05
CA HIS A 152 16.91 -2.60 -22.24
C HIS A 152 17.00 -1.09 -21.93
N TRP A 153 16.72 -0.68 -20.68
CA TRP A 153 16.79 0.69 -20.22
C TRP A 153 18.12 1.04 -19.54
N VAL A 154 18.99 0.04 -19.34
CA VAL A 154 20.27 0.19 -18.61
C VAL A 154 21.46 0.21 -19.58
N SER A 155 21.26 -0.22 -20.81
CA SER A 155 22.23 -0.17 -21.92
C SER A 155 22.09 1.14 -22.70
#